data_9b389eaa35d14a0552d7874e1e6c1a9e
#
_entry.id   9b389eaa35d14a0552d7874e1e6c1a9e
#
_cell.length_a   1.000
_cell.length_b   1.000
_cell.length_c   1.000
_cell.angle_alpha   90.00
_cell.angle_beta   90.00
_cell.angle_gamma   90.00
#
_symmetry.space_group_name_H-M   'P 1'
#
loop_
_entity.id
_entity.type
_entity.pdbx_description
1 polymer ?
#
loop_
_entity_poly.entity_id
_entity_poly.type
_entity_poly.pdbx_seq_one_letter_code
_entity_poly.pdbx_strand_id
1 'polypeptide(L)' 'MKFKDVKRYLTINRSEINAYIALVLKARNAYIDERKPTEDVDELLCKLMRIKKKLRA' A
#
# COMPACT_ATOMS: atom_id res chain seq x y z
N MET A 1 -3.85 -1.77 -16.29
CA MET A 1 -4.31 -0.51 -15.68
C MET A 1 -3.11 0.29 -15.20
N LYS A 2 -3.06 1.55 -15.54
CA LYS A 2 -1.97 2.40 -15.11
C LYS A 2 -2.20 2.87 -13.68
N PHE A 3 -1.12 3.00 -12.94
CA PHE A 3 -1.17 3.41 -11.54
C PHE A 3 -1.88 4.76 -11.36
N LYS A 4 -1.71 5.69 -12.29
CA LYS A 4 -2.36 6.99 -12.24
C LYS A 4 -3.89 6.89 -12.30
N ASP A 5 -4.40 5.94 -13.09
CA ASP A 5 -5.84 5.75 -13.22
C ASP A 5 -6.44 5.23 -11.93
N VAL A 6 -5.76 4.30 -11.27
CA VAL A 6 -6.18 3.78 -9.98
C VAL A 6 -6.26 4.91 -8.96
N LYS A 7 -5.25 5.76 -8.92
CA LYS A 7 -5.19 6.88 -7.98
C LYS A 7 -6.33 7.87 -8.22
N ARG A 8 -6.74 8.06 -9.47
CA ARG A 8 -7.82 8.99 -9.82
C ARG A 8 -9.19 8.51 -9.36
N TYR A 9 -9.43 7.21 -9.40
CA TYR A 9 -10.73 6.63 -9.05
C TYR A 9 -10.87 6.27 -7.58
N LEU A 10 -9.77 6.19 -6.85
CA LEU A 10 -9.82 5.81 -5.45
C LEU A 10 -10.01 7.04 -4.57
N THR A 11 -11.23 7.23 -4.10
CA THR A 11 -11.49 8.14 -2.99
C THR A 11 -11.18 7.36 -1.72
N ILE A 12 -9.90 7.29 -1.38
CA ILE A 12 -9.46 6.49 -0.25
C ILE A 12 -9.72 7.27 1.03
N ASN A 13 -10.56 6.73 1.92
CA ASN A 13 -10.71 7.27 3.24
C ASN A 13 -9.73 6.58 4.20
N ARG A 14 -9.71 7.03 5.45
CA ARG A 14 -8.76 6.55 6.45
C ARG A 14 -8.90 5.05 6.71
N SER A 15 -10.13 4.54 6.74
CA SER A 15 -10.38 3.12 6.97
C SER A 15 -9.86 2.28 5.81
N GLU A 16 -10.07 2.73 4.58
CA GLU A 16 -9.61 2.01 3.40
C GLU A 16 -8.09 1.96 3.31
N ILE A 17 -7.42 3.08 3.61
CA ILE A 17 -5.95 3.11 3.53
C ILE A 17 -5.35 2.15 4.57
N ASN A 18 -5.93 2.05 5.76
CA ASN A 18 -5.47 1.12 6.77
C ASN A 18 -5.65 -0.33 6.30
N ALA A 19 -6.76 -0.63 5.63
CA ALA A 19 -7.01 -1.96 5.07
C ALA A 19 -5.97 -2.31 4.01
N TYR A 20 -5.65 -1.37 3.13
CA TYR A 20 -4.62 -1.59 2.11
C TYR A 20 -3.24 -1.80 2.73
N ILE A 21 -2.90 -1.02 3.75
CA ILE A 21 -1.62 -1.20 4.44
C ILE A 21 -1.56 -2.60 5.06
N ALA A 22 -2.64 -3.06 5.69
CA ALA A 22 -2.68 -4.39 6.28
C ALA A 22 -2.49 -5.49 5.23
N LEU A 23 -3.11 -5.33 4.06
CA LEU A 23 -2.95 -6.28 2.95
C LEU A 23 -1.52 -6.31 2.44
N VAL A 24 -0.89 -5.14 2.31
CA VAL A 24 0.50 -5.05 1.85
C VAL A 24 1.44 -5.67 2.87
N LEU A 25 1.19 -5.47 4.17
CA LEU A 25 2.00 -6.10 5.21
C LEU A 25 1.87 -7.62 5.18
N LYS A 26 0.68 -8.13 4.91
CA LYS A 26 0.44 -9.56 4.75
C LYS A 26 1.23 -10.11 3.56
N ALA A 27 1.20 -9.40 2.44
CA ALA A 27 1.96 -9.77 1.25
C ALA A 27 3.45 -9.76 1.53
N ARG A 28 3.93 -8.76 2.27
CA ARG A 28 5.34 -8.66 2.65
C ARG A 28 5.77 -9.87 3.48
N ASN A 29 4.96 -10.28 4.44
CA ASN A 29 5.26 -11.46 5.25
C ASN A 29 5.31 -12.73 4.39
N ALA A 30 4.39 -12.88 3.44
CA ALA A 30 4.39 -14.00 2.51
C ALA A 30 5.65 -14.02 1.65
N TYR A 31 6.09 -12.86 1.19
CA TYR A 31 7.32 -12.74 0.41
C TYR A 31 8.54 -13.15 1.22
N ILE A 32 8.59 -12.74 2.50
CA ILE A 32 9.68 -13.12 3.39
C ILE A 32 9.71 -14.63 3.58
N ASP A 33 8.54 -15.25 3.80
CA ASP A 33 8.44 -16.69 3.98
C ASP A 33 8.91 -17.45 2.73
N GLU A 34 8.64 -16.91 1.56
CA GLU A 34 9.04 -17.50 0.29
C GLU A 34 10.45 -17.08 -0.14
N ARG A 35 11.12 -16.27 0.65
CA ARG A 35 12.46 -15.74 0.37
C ARG A 35 12.50 -14.93 -0.92
N LYS A 36 11.41 -14.21 -1.20
CA LYS A 36 11.34 -13.32 -2.35
C LYS A 36 11.76 -11.90 -1.94
N PRO A 37 12.29 -11.12 -2.90
CA PRO A 37 12.61 -9.71 -2.61
C PRO A 37 11.37 -8.93 -2.23
N THR A 38 11.48 -8.06 -1.22
CA THR A 38 10.36 -7.25 -0.74
C THR A 38 10.42 -5.81 -1.23
N GLU A 39 11.33 -5.49 -2.15
CA GLU A 39 11.54 -4.11 -2.60
C GLU A 39 10.28 -3.45 -3.14
N ASP A 40 9.56 -4.15 -4.03
CA ASP A 40 8.33 -3.61 -4.62
C ASP A 40 7.24 -3.43 -3.58
N VAL A 41 7.11 -4.41 -2.69
CA VAL A 41 6.12 -4.36 -1.60
C VAL A 41 6.45 -3.22 -0.65
N ASP A 42 7.71 -3.05 -0.31
CA ASP A 42 8.16 -1.97 0.59
C ASP A 42 7.91 -0.61 -0.04
N GLU A 43 8.16 -0.47 -1.34
CA GLU A 43 7.89 0.77 -2.06
C GLU A 43 6.40 1.11 -2.03
N LEU A 44 5.54 0.13 -2.27
CA LEU A 44 4.10 0.32 -2.21
C LEU A 44 3.67 0.71 -0.80
N LEU A 45 4.22 0.06 0.21
CA LEU A 45 3.92 0.38 1.60
C LEU A 45 4.29 1.83 1.92
N CYS A 46 5.45 2.28 1.48
CA CYS A 46 5.88 3.67 1.68
C CYS A 46 4.90 4.65 1.03
N LYS A 47 4.44 4.36 -0.17
CA LYS A 47 3.48 5.22 -0.87
C LYS A 47 2.15 5.28 -0.11
N LEU A 48 1.67 4.15 0.39
CA LEU A 48 0.44 4.10 1.17
C LEU A 48 0.58 4.88 2.47
N MET A 49 1.73 4.78 3.13
CA MET A 49 1.98 5.53 4.36
C MET A 49 2.00 7.03 4.12
N ARG A 50 2.52 7.47 2.99
CA ARG A 50 2.51 8.88 2.61
C ARG A 50 1.09 9.39 2.38
N ILE A 51 0.26 8.58 1.72
CA ILE A 51 -1.14 8.92 1.48
C ILE A 51 -1.87 9.04 2.82
N LYS A 52 -1.66 8.08 3.71
CA LYS A 52 -2.27 8.10 5.04
C LYS A 52 -1.90 9.36 5.79
N LYS A 53 -0.65 9.77 5.72
CA LYS A 53 -0.17 10.99 6.37
C LYS A 53 -0.87 12.23 5.84
N LYS A 54 -1.09 12.29 4.52
CA LYS A 54 -1.82 13.40 3.92
C LYS A 54 -3.28 13.43 4.33
N LEU A 55 -3.91 12.26 4.49
CA LEU A 55 -5.31 12.17 4.90
C LEU A 55 -5.53 12.63 6.33
N ARG A 56 -4.49 12.61 7.16
CA ARG A 56 -4.57 13.09 8.53
C ARG A 56 -4.60 14.61 8.63
N ALA A 57 -4.05 15.24 7.64
CA ALA A 57 -4.08 16.69 7.58
C ALA A 57 -5.41 17.20 7.06
#